data_24998e37cd02398f82f310c116aef121
#
_entry.id   24998e37cd02398f82f310c116aef121
#
_cell.length_a   1.000
_cell.length_b   1.000
_cell.length_c   1.000
_cell.angle_alpha   90.00
_cell.angle_beta   90.00
_cell.angle_gamma   90.00
#
_symmetry.space_group_name_H-M   'P 1'
#
loop_
_entity.id
_entity.type
_entity.pdbx_description
1 polymer ?
#
loop_
_entity_poly.entity_id
_entity_poly.type
_entity_poly.pdbx_seq_one_letter_code
_entity_poly.pdbx_strand_id
1 'polypeptide(L)'
;MTAAQQGPASAGGVPRRNPRFPTNIPIDLTVLRSGVPDNIPGRALNLCEGGFAAVVASELRCGDSVGVQFRLPHVAVPFQARAVIRHEARLRYGLEFVGLSPEHHAMIRYWAGVVAER
;
A
#
# COMPACT_ATOMS: atom_id res chain seq x y z
N MET A 1 -0.30 -14.44 -26.09
CA MET A 1 0.01 -14.28 -25.58
C MET A 1 0.19 -13.92 -24.97
N THR A 2 -0.01 -13.93 -24.75
CA THR A 2 0.23 -13.60 -24.25
C THR A 2 0.52 -13.56 -23.30
N ALA A 3 0.27 -13.83 -22.80
CA ALA A 3 0.47 -13.78 -22.06
C ALA A 3 1.00 -13.84 -21.35
N ALA A 4 1.06 -14.06 -21.27
CA ALA A 4 1.45 -14.10 -20.67
C ALA A 4 1.95 -13.61 -20.19
N GLN A 5 1.77 -13.30 -20.36
CA GLN A 5 2.09 -12.78 -19.98
C GLN A 5 2.10 -12.45 -19.05
N GLN A 6 1.74 -12.63 -18.79
CA GLN A 6 1.68 -12.39 -17.95
C GLN A 6 1.80 -12.82 -17.11
N GLY A 7 1.89 -13.11 -16.98
CA GLY A 7 1.85 -13.42 -16.27
C GLY A 7 2.26 -13.70 -15.23
N PRO A 8 2.31 -14.12 -14.88
CA PRO A 8 2.46 -14.28 -13.62
C PRO A 8 3.22 -13.65 -12.99
N ALA A 9 3.43 -13.31 -13.58
CA ALA A 9 4.24 -12.64 -12.98
C ALA A 9 3.86 -12.13 -11.77
N SER A 10 3.14 -11.92 -11.61
CA SER A 10 2.72 -11.40 -10.49
C SER A 10 2.71 -12.23 -9.36
N ALA A 11 3.47 -13.18 -9.36
CA ALA A 11 3.49 -14.07 -8.30
C ALA A 11 3.48 -13.35 -7.03
N GLY A 12 2.56 -13.61 -6.22
CA GLY A 12 2.53 -13.17 -4.89
C GLY A 12 2.49 -11.71 -4.71
N GLY A 13 2.03 -10.98 -5.59
CA GLY A 13 2.08 -9.58 -5.37
C GLY A 13 1.02 -8.80 -6.06
N VAL A 14 1.02 -7.52 -5.80
CA VAL A 14 0.19 -6.59 -6.50
C VAL A 14 0.68 -6.51 -7.93
N PRO A 15 -0.20 -6.61 -8.92
CA PRO A 15 0.22 -6.53 -10.31
C PRO A 15 0.96 -5.24 -10.58
N ARG A 16 1.97 -5.33 -11.42
CA ARG A 16 2.81 -4.17 -11.70
C ARG A 16 2.32 -3.40 -12.90
N ARG A 17 1.08 -3.06 -12.88
CA ARG A 17 0.58 -2.20 -13.93
C ARG A 17 1.12 -0.81 -13.78
N ASN A 18 1.26 -0.36 -12.56
CA ASN A 18 1.73 0.99 -12.25
C ASN A 18 3.12 0.90 -11.69
N PRO A 19 4.00 1.83 -12.05
CA PRO A 19 5.33 1.84 -11.46
C PRO A 19 5.23 2.02 -9.96
N ARG A 20 6.13 1.37 -9.24
CA ARG A 20 6.25 1.54 -7.81
C ARG A 20 7.36 2.53 -7.54
N PHE A 21 7.06 3.51 -6.71
CA PHE A 21 8.02 4.56 -6.40
C PHE A 21 8.57 4.30 -5.01
N PRO A 22 9.90 4.18 -4.86
CA PRO A 22 10.51 4.01 -3.55
C PRO A 22 10.15 5.18 -2.65
N THR A 23 9.95 4.88 -1.40
CA THR A 23 9.60 5.90 -0.44
C THR A 23 9.99 5.43 0.95
N ASN A 24 9.77 6.27 1.93
CA ASN A 24 10.01 5.92 3.33
C ASN A 24 9.06 6.74 4.17
N ILE A 25 7.78 6.42 4.03
CA ILE A 25 6.72 7.21 4.64
C ILE A 25 6.20 6.48 5.87
N PRO A 26 6.13 7.16 7.04
CA PRO A 26 5.48 6.56 8.20
C PRO A 26 4.02 6.32 7.89
N ILE A 27 3.53 5.15 8.30
CA ILE A 27 2.13 4.81 8.11
C ILE A 27 1.55 4.29 9.41
N ASP A 28 0.24 4.39 9.53
CA ASP A 28 -0.49 3.78 10.62
C ASP A 28 -1.51 2.83 10.03
N LEU A 29 -1.50 1.60 10.51
CA LEU A 29 -2.49 0.60 10.14
C LEU A 29 -3.46 0.42 11.28
N THR A 30 -4.74 0.28 10.96
CA THR A 30 -5.76 -0.05 11.94
C THR A 30 -6.29 -1.43 11.63
N VAL A 31 -6.14 -2.32 12.60
CA VAL A 31 -6.56 -3.71 12.47
C VAL A 31 -7.54 -4.01 13.60
N LEU A 32 -8.61 -4.72 13.29
CA LEU A 32 -9.52 -5.16 14.32
C LEU A 32 -9.03 -6.50 14.88
N ARG A 33 -8.67 -6.51 16.15
CA ARG A 33 -8.25 -7.72 16.82
C ARG A 33 -9.27 -8.04 17.89
N SER A 34 -9.95 -9.16 17.74
CA SER A 34 -11.03 -9.53 18.63
C SER A 34 -12.06 -8.43 18.77
N GLY A 35 -12.33 -7.74 17.66
CA GLY A 35 -13.31 -6.68 17.64
C GLY A 35 -12.82 -5.33 18.17
N VAL A 36 -11.56 -5.24 18.59
CA VAL A 36 -11.01 -4.01 19.15
C VAL A 36 -10.03 -3.42 18.16
N PRO A 37 -10.14 -2.12 17.82
CA PRO A 37 -9.17 -1.50 16.93
C PRO A 37 -7.79 -1.46 17.56
N ASP A 38 -6.78 -1.80 16.77
CA ASP A 38 -5.40 -1.79 17.20
C ASP A 38 -4.63 -0.99 16.16
N ASN A 39 -3.91 0.03 16.59
CA ASN A 39 -3.11 0.85 15.70
C ASN A 39 -1.70 0.33 15.67
N ILE A 40 -1.21 0.07 14.48
CA ILE A 40 0.10 -0.52 14.28
C ILE A 40 0.91 0.41 13.39
N PRO A 41 2.00 0.98 13.92
CA PRO A 41 2.84 1.84 13.10
C PRO A 41 3.71 1.02 12.18
N GLY A 42 4.08 1.62 11.06
CA GLY A 42 4.97 0.98 10.10
C GLY A 42 5.55 2.01 9.16
N ARG A 43 6.24 1.53 8.14
CA ARG A 43 6.81 2.39 7.12
C ARG A 43 6.56 1.80 5.75
N ALA A 44 6.06 2.64 4.85
CA ALA A 44 5.88 2.24 3.46
C ALA A 44 7.21 2.37 2.75
N LEU A 45 7.60 1.31 2.06
CA LEU A 45 8.88 1.25 1.34
C LEU A 45 8.74 1.62 -0.12
N ASN A 46 7.56 1.46 -0.66
CA ASN A 46 7.23 1.91 -2.01
C ASN A 46 5.73 2.12 -2.08
N LEU A 47 5.29 2.80 -3.10
CA LEU A 47 3.87 3.15 -3.22
C LEU A 47 3.49 3.26 -4.68
N CYS A 48 2.31 2.79 -5.02
CA CYS A 48 1.70 2.98 -6.33
C CYS A 48 0.19 3.05 -6.16
N GLU A 49 -0.53 3.25 -7.25
CA GLU A 49 -2.00 3.35 -7.16
C GLU A 49 -2.64 2.04 -6.75
N GLY A 50 -1.98 0.92 -6.99
CA GLY A 50 -2.54 -0.38 -6.63
C GLY A 50 -2.29 -0.79 -5.20
N GLY A 51 -1.23 -0.26 -4.58
CA GLY A 51 -0.89 -0.66 -3.23
C GLY A 51 0.52 -0.26 -2.86
N PHE A 52 1.04 -0.90 -1.82
CA PHE A 52 2.36 -0.54 -1.32
C PHE A 52 2.98 -1.71 -0.58
N ALA A 53 4.28 -1.62 -0.37
CA ALA A 53 5.00 -2.54 0.50
C ALA A 53 5.38 -1.80 1.77
N ALA A 54 5.32 -2.49 2.90
CA ALA A 54 5.59 -1.85 4.18
C ALA A 54 6.31 -2.79 5.12
N VAL A 55 7.07 -2.21 6.03
CA VAL A 55 7.65 -2.93 7.17
C VAL A 55 6.82 -2.56 8.39
N VAL A 56 6.37 -3.58 9.10
CA VAL A 56 5.51 -3.41 10.26
C VAL A 56 6.01 -4.35 11.34
N ALA A 57 6.16 -3.86 12.56
CA ALA A 57 6.68 -4.66 13.66
C ALA A 57 5.59 -5.42 14.40
N SER A 58 4.65 -5.96 13.67
CA SER A 58 3.58 -6.78 14.21
C SER A 58 3.20 -7.82 13.19
N GLU A 59 2.70 -8.94 13.66
CA GLU A 59 2.27 -9.97 12.75
C GLU A 59 0.92 -9.63 12.14
N LEU A 60 0.86 -9.69 10.84
CA LEU A 60 -0.37 -9.56 10.08
C LEU A 60 -0.52 -10.80 9.21
N ARG A 61 -1.71 -11.07 8.74
CA ARG A 61 -1.98 -12.26 7.95
C ARG A 61 -2.48 -11.89 6.56
N CYS A 62 -2.04 -12.64 5.57
CA CYS A 62 -2.59 -12.49 4.23
C CYS A 62 -4.10 -12.62 4.28
N GLY A 63 -4.79 -11.73 3.59
CA GLY A 63 -6.24 -11.68 3.58
C GLY A 63 -6.83 -10.74 4.60
N ASP A 64 -6.05 -10.29 5.58
CA ASP A 64 -6.57 -9.33 6.56
C ASP A 64 -6.88 -8.00 5.89
N SER A 65 -8.00 -7.42 6.29
CA SER A 65 -8.40 -6.10 5.83
C SER A 65 -7.97 -5.09 6.88
N VAL A 66 -7.32 -4.02 6.45
CA VAL A 66 -6.80 -3.03 7.39
C VAL A 66 -7.16 -1.63 6.91
N GLY A 67 -7.25 -0.71 7.85
CA GLY A 67 -7.30 0.71 7.52
C GLY A 67 -5.90 1.23 7.41
N VAL A 68 -5.68 2.17 6.50
CA VAL A 68 -4.35 2.73 6.26
C VAL A 68 -4.45 4.23 6.34
N GLN A 69 -3.50 4.84 7.04
CA GLN A 69 -3.43 6.29 7.10
C GLN A 69 -1.98 6.73 7.00
N PHE A 70 -1.72 7.70 6.14
CA PHE A 70 -0.39 8.31 6.04
C PHE A 70 -0.51 9.66 5.38
N ARG A 71 0.60 10.40 5.39
CA ARG A 71 0.68 11.70 4.72
C ARG A 71 1.65 11.60 3.58
N LEU A 72 1.19 11.95 2.40
CA LEU A 72 2.08 12.05 1.25
C LEU A 72 2.78 13.40 1.29
N PRO A 73 4.09 13.44 1.05
CA PRO A 73 4.79 14.72 0.94
C PRO A 73 4.14 15.58 -0.14
N HIS A 74 4.05 16.86 0.12
CA HIS A 74 3.49 17.86 -0.80
C HIS A 74 1.98 17.72 -1.01
N VAL A 75 1.31 16.93 -0.19
CA VAL A 75 -0.13 16.78 -0.22
C VAL A 75 -0.66 17.22 1.15
N ALA A 76 -1.57 18.18 1.16
CA ALA A 76 -2.01 18.78 2.41
C ALA A 76 -2.94 17.87 3.21
N VAL A 77 -3.69 17.02 2.53
CA VAL A 77 -4.72 16.20 3.17
C VAL A 77 -4.15 14.82 3.48
N PRO A 78 -4.41 14.25 4.67
CA PRO A 78 -3.96 12.89 4.95
C PRO A 78 -4.63 11.91 4.01
N PHE A 79 -3.87 10.86 3.67
CA PHE A 79 -4.40 9.78 2.85
C PHE A 79 -4.97 8.73 3.79
N GLN A 80 -6.22 8.37 3.59
CA GLN A 80 -6.90 7.35 4.39
C GLN A 80 -7.63 6.42 3.45
N ALA A 81 -7.36 5.13 3.56
CA ALA A 81 -7.94 4.15 2.67
C ALA A 81 -8.01 2.80 3.34
N ARG A 82 -8.53 1.82 2.64
CA ARG A 82 -8.54 0.44 3.09
C ARG A 82 -7.62 -0.37 2.20
N ALA A 83 -7.06 -1.40 2.78
CA ALA A 83 -6.18 -2.30 2.04
C ALA A 83 -6.31 -3.71 2.56
N VAL A 84 -5.85 -4.66 1.78
CA VAL A 84 -5.83 -6.06 2.15
C VAL A 84 -4.40 -6.55 2.07
N ILE A 85 -3.98 -7.33 3.05
CA ILE A 85 -2.66 -7.93 3.06
C ILE A 85 -2.63 -9.02 2.00
N ARG A 86 -1.76 -8.89 1.01
CA ARG A 86 -1.65 -9.85 -0.09
C ARG A 86 -0.38 -10.66 -0.05
N HIS A 87 0.64 -10.16 0.62
CA HIS A 87 1.94 -10.81 0.62
C HIS A 87 2.61 -10.60 1.97
N GLU A 88 3.37 -11.58 2.40
CA GLU A 88 3.96 -11.54 3.72
C GLU A 88 5.33 -12.22 3.68
N ALA A 89 6.35 -11.57 4.23
CA ALA A 89 7.69 -12.14 4.33
C ALA A 89 8.43 -11.42 5.45
N ARG A 90 8.50 -12.03 6.63
CA ARG A 90 9.31 -11.53 7.75
C ARG A 90 9.02 -10.09 8.09
N LEU A 91 7.80 -9.80 8.51
CA LEU A 91 7.40 -8.46 8.91
C LEU A 91 7.40 -7.45 7.77
N ARG A 92 7.61 -7.91 6.55
CA ARG A 92 7.47 -7.10 5.36
C ARG A 92 6.22 -7.56 4.64
N TYR A 93 5.36 -6.62 4.31
CA TYR A 93 4.04 -6.94 3.80
C TYR A 93 3.76 -6.20 2.50
N GLY A 94 3.07 -6.89 1.59
CA GLY A 94 2.51 -6.24 0.41
C GLY A 94 1.03 -6.02 0.65
N LEU A 95 0.57 -4.81 0.46
CA LEU A 95 -0.82 -4.43 0.67
C LEU A 95 -1.42 -3.93 -0.62
N GLU A 96 -2.65 -4.35 -0.88
CA GLU A 96 -3.39 -3.90 -2.05
C GLU A 96 -4.51 -2.99 -1.59
N PHE A 97 -4.59 -1.79 -2.16
CA PHE A 97 -5.69 -0.88 -1.84
C PHE A 97 -7.01 -1.44 -2.32
N VAL A 98 -8.07 -1.14 -1.58
CA VAL A 98 -9.41 -1.58 -1.92
C VAL A 98 -10.33 -0.36 -1.92
N GLY A 99 -11.08 -0.20 -3.00
CA GLY A 99 -12.12 0.82 -3.06
C GLY A 99 -11.60 2.24 -3.05
N LEU A 100 -10.48 2.49 -3.71
CA LEU A 100 -9.95 3.85 -3.78
C LEU A 100 -10.91 4.74 -4.56
N SER A 101 -11.10 5.96 -4.05
CA SER A 101 -11.89 6.97 -4.73
C SER A 101 -11.06 7.67 -5.80
N PRO A 102 -11.70 8.43 -6.70
CA PRO A 102 -10.92 9.22 -7.65
C PRO A 102 -9.96 10.19 -6.97
N GLU A 103 -10.34 10.72 -5.79
CA GLU A 103 -9.44 11.58 -5.04
C GLU A 103 -8.21 10.85 -4.57
N HIS A 104 -8.37 9.61 -4.12
CA HIS A 104 -7.23 8.80 -3.71
C HIS A 104 -6.26 8.59 -4.87
N HIS A 105 -6.80 8.24 -6.03
CA HIS A 105 -5.97 8.06 -7.22
C HIS A 105 -5.25 9.34 -7.60
N ALA A 106 -5.95 10.47 -7.52
CA ALA A 106 -5.35 11.75 -7.86
C ALA A 106 -4.23 12.11 -6.90
N MET A 107 -4.40 11.84 -5.61
CA MET A 107 -3.37 12.12 -4.62
C MET A 107 -2.09 11.34 -4.91
N ILE A 108 -2.23 10.05 -5.21
CA ILE A 108 -1.07 9.22 -5.47
C ILE A 108 -0.41 9.63 -6.79
N ARG A 109 -1.18 9.93 -7.82
CA ARG A 109 -0.63 10.36 -9.09
C ARG A 109 0.12 11.69 -8.96
N TYR A 110 -0.42 12.61 -8.18
CA TYR A 110 0.25 13.88 -7.96
C TYR A 110 1.59 13.65 -7.26
N TRP A 111 1.57 12.88 -6.18
CA TRP A 111 2.79 12.56 -5.45
C TRP A 111 3.82 11.86 -6.35
N ALA A 112 3.36 10.88 -7.13
CA ALA A 112 4.24 10.13 -8.02
C ALA A 112 4.88 11.04 -9.07
N GLY A 113 4.13 12.00 -9.57
CA GLY A 113 4.67 12.96 -10.51
C GLY A 113 5.76 13.83 -9.91
N VAL A 114 5.55 14.27 -8.68
CA VAL A 114 6.56 15.08 -7.99
C VAL A 114 7.82 14.25 -7.75
N VAL A 115 7.66 13.01 -7.30
CA VAL A 115 8.81 12.14 -7.01
C VAL A 115 9.57 11.83 -8.29
N ALA A 116 8.86 11.58 -9.39
CA ALA A 116 9.49 11.20 -10.64
C ALA A 116 10.28 12.35 -11.27
N GLU A 117 9.98 13.58 -10.87
CA GLU A 117 10.68 14.73 -11.42
C GLU A 117 11.95 15.10 -10.68
N ARG A 118 12.31 14.37 -9.66
CA ARG A 118 13.50 14.68 -8.89
C ARG A 118 14.76 14.14 -9.50
#